data_9da56c540daf09cabc010b7092eee22d
#
_entry.id   9da56c540daf09cabc010b7092eee22d
#
_cell.length_a   1.000
_cell.length_b   1.000
_cell.length_c   1.000
_cell.angle_alpha   90.00
_cell.angle_beta   90.00
_cell.angle_gamma   90.00
#
_symmetry.space_group_name_H-M   'P 1'
#
loop_
_entity.id
_entity.type
_entity.pdbx_description
1 polymer ?
#
loop_
_entity_poly.entity_id
_entity_poly.type
_entity_poly.pdbx_seq_one_letter_code
_entity_poly.pdbx_strand_id
1 'polypeptide(L)'
;MNSRSLLRPLLACSLAIMAATGTLAAATLEGIVFSAEPGQVFVPVDEAAEALKWNVGRDDEGKVFQLNDMELRAGSLRTLTDGTELVSTDMLARAGAPVSTADEKERIRVGRLFRGFTLRISPQQVEIDLAKQRLEGWQGGRLVLQTRISSGRNGRTPAGDFRAGPFRAVMHRSSRYNNAPMPWSVQIHGHIFVHGFTSVPNYPASHGCIRLPLDEGNPAKFFFEWVLSDTPVKVK
;
A
#
# COMPACT_ATOMS: atom_id res chain seq x y z
N MET A 1 -66.33 -62.68 -9.67
CA MET A 1 -65.53 -62.18 -8.56
C MET A 1 -64.33 -61.41 -9.15
N ASN A 2 -64.40 -60.07 -9.17
CA ASN A 2 -63.52 -59.20 -9.89
C ASN A 2 -62.37 -58.73 -8.95
N SER A 3 -61.14 -59.09 -9.30
CA SER A 3 -59.94 -58.57 -8.67
C SER A 3 -59.40 -57.36 -9.46
N ARG A 4 -59.52 -56.15 -8.96
CA ARG A 4 -58.98 -54.93 -9.57
C ARG A 4 -57.57 -54.74 -9.09
N SER A 5 -56.62 -54.85 -10.00
CA SER A 5 -55.20 -54.48 -9.81
C SER A 5 -55.06 -52.97 -9.86
N LEU A 6 -54.54 -52.34 -8.76
CA LEU A 6 -54.21 -50.91 -8.66
C LEU A 6 -52.74 -50.71 -9.09
N LEU A 7 -52.53 -50.18 -10.28
CA LEU A 7 -51.23 -49.64 -10.70
C LEU A 7 -50.96 -48.31 -9.92
N ARG A 8 -49.88 -48.24 -9.17
CA ARG A 8 -49.34 -47.01 -8.63
C ARG A 8 -48.35 -46.36 -9.64
N PRO A 9 -48.46 -45.07 -9.93
CA PRO A 9 -47.45 -44.41 -10.77
C PRO A 9 -46.21 -44.12 -9.93
N LEU A 10 -45.03 -44.53 -10.44
CA LEU A 10 -43.71 -44.12 -9.94
C LEU A 10 -43.45 -42.67 -10.37
N LEU A 11 -43.41 -41.77 -9.38
CA LEU A 11 -42.99 -40.40 -9.59
C LEU A 11 -41.46 -40.38 -9.70
N ALA A 12 -40.93 -40.18 -10.92
CA ALA A 12 -39.52 -39.95 -11.16
C ALA A 12 -39.16 -38.50 -10.73
N CYS A 13 -38.48 -38.37 -9.59
CA CYS A 13 -37.97 -37.10 -9.13
C CYS A 13 -36.68 -36.78 -9.90
N SER A 14 -36.75 -35.95 -10.94
CA SER A 14 -35.60 -35.48 -11.70
C SER A 14 -34.88 -34.43 -10.85
N LEU A 15 -33.74 -34.81 -10.25
CA LEU A 15 -32.85 -33.89 -9.54
C LEU A 15 -32.06 -33.05 -10.57
N ALA A 16 -32.51 -31.83 -10.85
CA ALA A 16 -31.77 -30.89 -11.66
C ALA A 16 -30.58 -30.36 -10.86
N ILE A 17 -29.40 -30.89 -11.14
CA ILE A 17 -28.12 -30.31 -10.63
C ILE A 17 -27.90 -29.00 -11.40
N MET A 18 -28.23 -27.87 -10.77
CA MET A 18 -27.80 -26.56 -11.24
C MET A 18 -26.29 -26.47 -10.99
N ALA A 19 -25.48 -26.69 -12.00
CA ALA A 19 -24.07 -26.33 -11.99
C ALA A 19 -23.99 -24.79 -11.98
N ALA A 20 -23.71 -24.22 -10.80
CA ALA A 20 -23.37 -22.82 -10.70
C ALA A 20 -22.01 -22.62 -11.40
N THR A 21 -22.04 -22.17 -12.65
CA THR A 21 -20.85 -21.69 -13.36
C THR A 21 -20.45 -20.35 -12.79
N GLY A 22 -19.83 -20.36 -11.61
CA GLY A 22 -19.15 -19.20 -11.08
C GLY A 22 -18.01 -18.87 -12.04
N THR A 23 -18.11 -17.79 -12.79
CA THR A 23 -16.97 -17.20 -13.47
C THR A 23 -15.96 -16.80 -12.39
N LEU A 24 -14.85 -17.55 -12.26
CA LEU A 24 -13.73 -17.15 -11.43
C LEU A 24 -13.14 -15.87 -12.06
N ALA A 25 -13.61 -14.72 -11.62
CA ALA A 25 -12.98 -13.45 -11.97
C ALA A 25 -11.57 -13.46 -11.40
N ALA A 26 -10.60 -13.01 -12.19
CA ALA A 26 -9.23 -12.84 -11.69
C ALA A 26 -9.24 -11.91 -10.47
N ALA A 27 -8.47 -12.24 -9.44
CA ALA A 27 -8.36 -11.42 -8.24
C ALA A 27 -7.96 -9.99 -8.62
N THR A 28 -8.51 -9.01 -7.92
CA THR A 28 -8.07 -7.60 -8.04
C THR A 28 -7.33 -7.24 -6.77
N LEU A 29 -6.06 -6.84 -6.91
CA LEU A 29 -5.19 -6.42 -5.83
C LEU A 29 -4.95 -4.92 -5.90
N GLU A 30 -4.71 -4.30 -4.77
CA GLU A 30 -4.36 -2.88 -4.68
C GLU A 30 -2.87 -2.69 -4.95
N GLY A 31 -2.56 -1.96 -6.04
CA GLY A 31 -1.19 -1.61 -6.38
C GLY A 31 -0.70 -0.40 -5.58
N ILE A 32 0.52 -0.46 -5.08
CA ILE A 32 1.19 0.61 -4.34
C ILE A 32 2.20 1.29 -5.26
N VAL A 33 2.19 2.61 -5.30
CA VAL A 33 3.15 3.41 -6.08
C VAL A 33 3.97 4.32 -5.16
N PHE A 34 5.21 4.57 -5.57
CA PHE A 34 6.13 5.43 -4.85
C PHE A 34 6.58 6.59 -5.75
N SER A 35 6.57 7.80 -5.22
CA SER A 35 7.08 8.97 -5.95
C SER A 35 8.57 8.86 -6.28
N ALA A 36 9.33 8.11 -5.49
CA ALA A 36 10.76 7.87 -5.73
C ALA A 36 11.04 6.88 -6.87
N GLU A 37 10.03 6.11 -7.29
CA GLU A 37 10.16 5.10 -8.36
C GLU A 37 9.01 5.22 -9.36
N PRO A 38 8.99 6.32 -10.14
CA PRO A 38 7.91 6.56 -11.10
C PRO A 38 7.84 5.43 -12.13
N GLY A 39 6.61 5.00 -12.42
CA GLY A 39 6.34 3.91 -13.36
C GLY A 39 6.42 2.50 -12.75
N GLN A 40 6.90 2.33 -11.52
CA GLN A 40 6.86 1.06 -10.81
C GLN A 40 5.59 0.94 -9.98
N VAL A 41 4.99 -0.25 -10.04
CA VAL A 41 3.85 -0.61 -9.18
C VAL A 41 4.25 -1.82 -8.34
N PHE A 42 3.93 -1.75 -7.07
CA PHE A 42 4.28 -2.76 -6.08
C PHE A 42 3.02 -3.43 -5.54
N VAL A 43 3.18 -4.65 -5.07
CA VAL A 43 2.12 -5.45 -4.43
C VAL A 43 2.77 -6.30 -3.32
N PRO A 44 2.05 -6.64 -2.23
CA PRO A 44 2.57 -7.56 -1.25
C PRO A 44 2.96 -8.90 -1.88
N VAL A 45 4.14 -9.40 -1.50
CA VAL A 45 4.68 -10.65 -2.05
C VAL A 45 3.70 -11.80 -1.88
N ASP A 46 3.12 -11.96 -0.68
CA ASP A 46 2.23 -13.08 -0.38
C ASP A 46 0.93 -13.02 -1.20
N GLU A 47 0.35 -11.84 -1.37
CA GLU A 47 -0.86 -11.66 -2.20
C GLU A 47 -0.58 -11.99 -3.68
N ALA A 48 0.56 -11.52 -4.20
CA ALA A 48 0.97 -11.83 -5.57
C ALA A 48 1.24 -13.32 -5.76
N ALA A 49 1.98 -13.93 -4.83
CA ALA A 49 2.33 -15.35 -4.88
C ALA A 49 1.09 -16.24 -4.77
N GLU A 50 0.14 -15.91 -3.89
CA GLU A 50 -1.13 -16.62 -3.77
C GLU A 50 -1.93 -16.57 -5.08
N ALA A 51 -2.06 -15.38 -5.69
CA ALA A 51 -2.80 -15.21 -6.94
C ALA A 51 -2.13 -15.88 -8.14
N LEU A 52 -0.78 -15.93 -8.15
CA LEU A 52 0.00 -16.60 -9.20
C LEU A 52 0.18 -18.10 -8.96
N LYS A 53 -0.15 -18.59 -7.75
CA LYS A 53 0.13 -19.95 -7.29
C LYS A 53 1.63 -20.25 -7.30
N TRP A 54 2.42 -19.31 -6.81
CA TRP A 54 3.87 -19.37 -6.71
C TRP A 54 4.33 -19.76 -5.31
N ASN A 55 5.51 -20.38 -5.23
CA ASN A 55 6.19 -20.62 -3.97
C ASN A 55 6.99 -19.38 -3.55
N VAL A 56 7.06 -19.14 -2.24
CA VAL A 56 7.88 -18.10 -1.63
C VAL A 56 8.85 -18.75 -0.67
N GLY A 57 10.14 -18.61 -0.94
CA GLY A 57 11.20 -19.03 0.00
C GLY A 57 11.49 -17.91 0.99
N ARG A 58 11.54 -18.28 2.29
CA ARG A 58 11.85 -17.37 3.39
C ARG A 58 13.01 -17.90 4.22
N ASP A 59 13.85 -16.99 4.71
CA ASP A 59 14.93 -17.33 5.65
C ASP A 59 14.40 -17.52 7.09
N ASP A 60 15.32 -17.82 8.02
CA ASP A 60 14.98 -18.01 9.43
C ASP A 60 14.42 -16.75 10.12
N GLU A 61 14.64 -15.56 9.54
CA GLU A 61 14.07 -14.29 9.99
C GLU A 61 12.71 -13.98 9.33
N GLY A 62 12.23 -14.87 8.46
CA GLY A 62 10.98 -14.73 7.71
C GLY A 62 11.08 -13.81 6.48
N LYS A 63 12.26 -13.32 6.10
CA LYS A 63 12.47 -12.49 4.93
C LYS A 63 12.47 -13.31 3.65
N VAL A 64 11.84 -12.77 2.62
CA VAL A 64 11.76 -13.43 1.32
C VAL A 64 13.11 -13.37 0.62
N PHE A 65 13.66 -14.55 0.32
CA PHE A 65 14.87 -14.71 -0.49
C PHE A 65 14.63 -15.35 -1.85
N GLN A 66 13.45 -15.96 -2.07
CA GLN A 66 13.10 -16.61 -3.32
C GLN A 66 11.64 -16.35 -3.67
N LEU A 67 11.37 -16.08 -4.95
CA LEU A 67 10.02 -15.91 -5.49
C LEU A 67 9.88 -16.80 -6.73
N ASN A 68 8.96 -17.79 -6.68
CA ASN A 68 8.89 -18.87 -7.66
C ASN A 68 10.27 -19.55 -7.78
N ASP A 69 10.83 -19.64 -8.99
CA ASP A 69 12.16 -20.23 -9.24
C ASP A 69 13.31 -19.20 -9.23
N MET A 70 13.02 -17.92 -8.90
CA MET A 70 14.00 -16.84 -8.92
C MET A 70 14.52 -16.50 -7.53
N GLU A 71 15.83 -16.60 -7.32
CA GLU A 71 16.48 -16.07 -6.13
C GLU A 71 16.50 -14.54 -6.16
N LEU A 72 16.23 -13.93 -5.02
CA LEU A 72 16.19 -12.49 -4.83
C LEU A 72 17.48 -11.99 -4.19
N ARG A 73 17.99 -10.87 -4.68
CA ARG A 73 19.09 -10.18 -4.00
C ARG A 73 18.59 -9.49 -2.74
N ALA A 74 19.42 -9.47 -1.70
CA ALA A 74 19.11 -8.73 -0.49
C ALA A 74 18.77 -7.27 -0.80
N GLY A 75 17.70 -6.77 -0.21
CA GLY A 75 17.23 -5.38 -0.41
C GLY A 75 16.53 -5.11 -1.75
N SER A 76 16.22 -6.15 -2.54
CA SER A 76 15.48 -5.98 -3.81
C SER A 76 13.96 -5.79 -3.62
N LEU A 77 13.44 -6.11 -2.45
CA LEU A 77 12.06 -5.85 -2.07
C LEU A 77 11.94 -4.55 -1.28
N ARG A 78 10.84 -3.86 -1.41
CA ARG A 78 10.46 -2.80 -0.47
C ARG A 78 9.72 -3.40 0.71
N THR A 79 9.79 -2.71 1.84
CA THR A 79 9.09 -3.13 3.05
C THR A 79 8.22 -1.98 3.55
N LEU A 80 6.96 -2.26 3.84
CA LEU A 80 6.07 -1.33 4.53
C LEU A 80 6.48 -1.19 6.01
N THR A 81 5.95 -0.18 6.67
CA THR A 81 6.28 0.06 8.10
C THR A 81 5.76 -1.02 9.05
N ASP A 82 4.83 -1.86 8.61
CA ASP A 82 4.33 -3.04 9.33
C ASP A 82 5.14 -4.33 9.07
N GLY A 83 6.19 -4.24 8.24
CA GLY A 83 7.03 -5.38 7.85
C GLY A 83 6.58 -6.10 6.57
N THR A 84 5.47 -5.74 5.97
CA THR A 84 5.00 -6.35 4.71
C THR A 84 6.00 -6.11 3.58
N GLU A 85 6.50 -7.18 2.97
CA GLU A 85 7.42 -7.10 1.84
C GLU A 85 6.64 -6.93 0.53
N LEU A 86 7.13 -6.00 -0.30
CA LEU A 86 6.52 -5.64 -1.57
C LEU A 86 7.41 -6.03 -2.74
N VAL A 87 6.81 -6.63 -3.76
CA VAL A 87 7.45 -6.96 -5.04
C VAL A 87 6.96 -6.02 -6.13
N SER A 88 7.87 -5.55 -7.00
CA SER A 88 7.50 -4.73 -8.15
C SER A 88 6.96 -5.58 -9.31
N THR A 89 6.15 -4.95 -10.18
CA THR A 89 5.66 -5.59 -11.43
C THR A 89 6.81 -6.04 -12.32
N ASP A 90 7.90 -5.29 -12.39
CA ASP A 90 9.10 -5.68 -13.16
C ASP A 90 9.76 -6.95 -12.59
N MET A 91 9.77 -7.09 -11.27
CA MET A 91 10.32 -8.27 -10.64
C MET A 91 9.43 -9.48 -10.85
N LEU A 92 8.09 -9.31 -10.79
CA LEU A 92 7.14 -10.36 -11.15
C LEU A 92 7.33 -10.81 -12.60
N ALA A 93 7.56 -9.87 -13.53
CA ALA A 93 7.85 -10.19 -14.92
C ALA A 93 9.14 -11.00 -15.07
N ARG A 94 10.21 -10.62 -14.37
CA ARG A 94 11.48 -11.39 -14.35
C ARG A 94 11.35 -12.77 -13.75
N ALA A 95 10.48 -12.93 -12.75
CA ALA A 95 10.17 -14.23 -12.14
C ALA A 95 9.22 -15.10 -12.98
N GLY A 96 8.81 -14.62 -14.17
CA GLY A 96 8.05 -15.40 -15.16
C GLY A 96 6.57 -15.07 -15.27
N ALA A 97 6.03 -14.08 -14.58
CA ALA A 97 4.65 -13.63 -14.78
C ALA A 97 4.57 -12.67 -15.99
N PRO A 98 3.75 -12.93 -17.00
CA PRO A 98 3.44 -11.93 -18.01
C PRO A 98 2.81 -10.70 -17.35
N VAL A 99 3.31 -9.50 -17.67
CA VAL A 99 2.77 -8.23 -17.22
C VAL A 99 2.32 -7.43 -18.44
N SER A 100 1.10 -6.94 -18.44
CA SER A 100 0.55 -6.09 -19.49
C SER A 100 -0.28 -4.97 -18.90
N THR A 101 -0.17 -3.79 -19.49
CA THR A 101 -1.12 -2.69 -19.19
C THR A 101 -2.46 -3.07 -19.79
N ALA A 102 -3.49 -3.16 -18.94
CA ALA A 102 -4.86 -3.40 -19.36
C ALA A 102 -5.58 -2.06 -19.36
N ASP A 103 -5.92 -1.56 -20.54
CA ASP A 103 -6.78 -0.40 -20.81
C ASP A 103 -6.44 0.95 -20.17
N GLU A 104 -7.10 2.01 -20.64
CA GLU A 104 -7.00 3.42 -20.27
C GLU A 104 -7.30 3.74 -18.78
N LYS A 105 -7.46 2.72 -17.92
CA LYS A 105 -7.92 2.88 -16.51
C LYS A 105 -6.86 2.51 -15.45
N GLU A 106 -5.59 2.76 -15.71
CA GLU A 106 -4.52 2.53 -14.70
C GLU A 106 -4.54 1.10 -14.10
N ARG A 107 -4.93 0.11 -14.91
CA ARG A 107 -4.96 -1.30 -14.52
C ARG A 107 -3.80 -2.04 -15.16
N ILE A 108 -3.13 -2.85 -14.35
CA ILE A 108 -2.05 -3.72 -14.82
C ILE A 108 -2.49 -5.16 -14.60
N ARG A 109 -2.43 -5.97 -15.65
CA ARG A 109 -2.68 -7.39 -15.54
C ARG A 109 -1.37 -8.13 -15.35
N VAL A 110 -1.32 -9.00 -14.34
CA VAL A 110 -0.18 -9.84 -14.01
C VAL A 110 -0.62 -11.31 -14.07
N GLY A 111 0.17 -12.14 -14.75
CA GLY A 111 -0.11 -13.57 -14.90
C GLY A 111 -1.07 -13.90 -16.04
N ARG A 112 -1.54 -15.15 -16.08
CA ARG A 112 -2.41 -15.69 -17.15
C ARG A 112 -3.62 -16.41 -16.57
N LEU A 113 -4.78 -16.23 -17.19
CA LEU A 113 -6.01 -16.95 -16.87
C LEU A 113 -6.28 -17.07 -15.36
N PHE A 114 -6.29 -18.30 -14.83
CA PHE A 114 -6.58 -18.60 -13.43
C PHE A 114 -5.34 -18.45 -12.49
N ARG A 115 -4.18 -18.11 -13.05
CA ARG A 115 -2.92 -17.83 -12.32
C ARG A 115 -2.51 -16.39 -12.61
N GLY A 116 -3.23 -15.47 -12.03
CA GLY A 116 -2.97 -14.05 -12.24
C GLY A 116 -4.00 -13.17 -11.53
N PHE A 117 -3.73 -11.88 -11.59
CA PHE A 117 -4.55 -10.85 -10.96
C PHE A 117 -4.50 -9.55 -11.75
N THR A 118 -5.39 -8.64 -11.42
CA THR A 118 -5.37 -7.26 -11.93
C THR A 118 -4.96 -6.33 -10.80
N LEU A 119 -3.92 -5.52 -11.01
CA LEU A 119 -3.58 -4.42 -10.11
C LEU A 119 -4.45 -3.22 -10.45
N ARG A 120 -5.03 -2.64 -9.42
CA ARG A 120 -5.70 -1.34 -9.46
C ARG A 120 -4.85 -0.34 -8.69
N ILE A 121 -4.51 0.77 -9.32
CA ILE A 121 -3.79 1.87 -8.68
C ILE A 121 -4.84 2.86 -8.18
N SER A 122 -5.02 2.91 -6.88
CA SER A 122 -5.95 3.85 -6.24
C SER A 122 -5.23 5.10 -5.76
N PRO A 123 -5.93 6.23 -5.61
CA PRO A 123 -5.35 7.45 -5.07
C PRO A 123 -4.76 7.27 -3.68
N GLN A 124 -3.70 8.03 -3.42
CA GLN A 124 -3.12 8.16 -2.08
C GLN A 124 -3.91 9.18 -1.26
N GLN A 125 -3.91 8.99 0.05
CA GLN A 125 -4.39 9.96 1.02
C GLN A 125 -3.59 9.88 2.31
N VAL A 126 -3.47 11.00 3.02
CA VAL A 126 -2.77 11.09 4.29
C VAL A 126 -3.71 11.67 5.33
N GLU A 127 -3.77 11.04 6.50
CA GLU A 127 -4.47 11.56 7.67
C GLU A 127 -3.47 11.86 8.79
N ILE A 128 -3.59 13.02 9.42
CA ILE A 128 -2.78 13.45 10.54
C ILE A 128 -3.71 13.80 11.69
N ASP A 129 -3.67 12.97 12.73
CA ASP A 129 -4.45 13.14 13.96
C ASP A 129 -3.58 13.85 15.00
N LEU A 130 -3.89 15.13 15.22
CA LEU A 130 -3.15 15.98 16.17
C LEU A 130 -3.41 15.60 17.62
N ALA A 131 -4.58 15.05 17.93
CA ALA A 131 -4.89 14.62 19.30
C ALA A 131 -4.15 13.33 19.67
N LYS A 132 -4.06 12.39 18.70
CA LYS A 132 -3.35 11.11 18.88
C LYS A 132 -1.86 11.19 18.54
N GLN A 133 -1.39 12.31 18.00
CA GLN A 133 -0.03 12.49 17.49
C GLN A 133 0.36 11.33 16.55
N ARG A 134 -0.48 11.07 15.53
CA ARG A 134 -0.33 9.96 14.59
C ARG A 134 -0.54 10.42 13.15
N LEU A 135 0.27 9.88 12.24
CA LEU A 135 0.09 9.99 10.80
C LEU A 135 -0.22 8.60 10.22
N GLU A 136 -1.21 8.56 9.35
CA GLU A 136 -1.58 7.41 8.55
C GLU A 136 -1.56 7.77 7.07
N GLY A 137 -0.88 6.95 6.27
CA GLY A 137 -0.85 7.02 4.83
C GLY A 137 -1.61 5.84 4.22
N TRP A 138 -2.54 6.14 3.34
CA TRP A 138 -3.41 5.15 2.70
C TRP A 138 -3.24 5.19 1.18
N GLN A 139 -3.30 4.02 0.55
CA GLN A 139 -3.48 3.93 -0.89
C GLN A 139 -4.68 3.03 -1.19
N GLY A 140 -5.74 3.62 -1.74
CA GLY A 140 -7.03 2.95 -1.77
C GLY A 140 -7.49 2.55 -0.37
N GLY A 141 -7.83 1.27 -0.19
CA GLY A 141 -8.19 0.70 1.11
C GLY A 141 -7.01 0.20 1.95
N ARG A 142 -5.76 0.32 1.47
CA ARG A 142 -4.57 -0.21 2.15
C ARG A 142 -3.89 0.84 3.01
N LEU A 143 -3.65 0.52 4.27
CA LEU A 143 -2.76 1.28 5.14
C LEU A 143 -1.30 0.98 4.73
N VAL A 144 -0.60 2.00 4.23
CA VAL A 144 0.77 1.87 3.69
C VAL A 144 1.80 2.37 4.70
N LEU A 145 1.42 3.36 5.49
CA LEU A 145 2.27 3.97 6.50
C LEU A 145 1.45 4.30 7.74
N GLN A 146 1.91 3.85 8.90
CA GLN A 146 1.42 4.33 10.18
C GLN A 146 2.62 4.68 11.06
N THR A 147 2.62 5.89 11.63
CA THR A 147 3.72 6.32 12.49
C THR A 147 3.27 7.36 13.51
N ARG A 148 3.98 7.42 14.64
CA ARG A 148 3.86 8.53 15.59
C ARG A 148 4.40 9.82 14.96
N ILE A 149 3.91 10.95 15.44
CA ILE A 149 4.38 12.27 15.04
C ILE A 149 4.65 13.16 16.27
N SER A 150 5.25 14.31 16.02
CA SER A 150 5.20 15.44 16.95
C SER A 150 4.86 16.71 16.18
N SER A 151 3.65 17.22 16.40
CA SER A 151 3.11 18.40 15.74
C SER A 151 3.55 19.72 16.42
N GLY A 152 3.04 20.86 15.96
CA GLY A 152 3.32 22.18 16.49
C GLY A 152 2.73 22.40 17.89
N ARG A 153 3.58 22.80 18.83
CA ARG A 153 3.15 23.22 20.16
C ARG A 153 2.18 24.39 20.10
N ASN A 154 1.28 24.48 21.08
CA ASN A 154 0.30 25.57 21.20
C ASN A 154 -0.57 25.74 19.93
N GLY A 155 -0.99 24.65 19.30
CA GLY A 155 -1.87 24.66 18.14
C GLY A 155 -1.26 25.27 16.86
N ARG A 156 0.08 25.35 16.75
CA ARG A 156 0.75 25.93 15.58
C ARG A 156 0.69 25.09 14.32
N THR A 157 0.32 23.82 14.40
CA THR A 157 -0.07 23.03 13.22
C THR A 157 -1.56 23.23 13.02
N PRO A 158 -2.01 23.87 11.94
CA PRO A 158 -3.44 24.09 11.71
C PRO A 158 -4.12 22.79 11.31
N ALA A 159 -5.36 22.58 11.78
CA ALA A 159 -6.24 21.58 11.23
C ALA A 159 -6.79 22.07 9.88
N GLY A 160 -7.16 21.14 8.99
CA GLY A 160 -7.71 21.44 7.67
C GLY A 160 -7.34 20.43 6.61
N ASP A 161 -7.74 20.72 5.39
CA ASP A 161 -7.47 19.91 4.20
C ASP A 161 -6.36 20.59 3.39
N PHE A 162 -5.26 19.88 3.22
CA PHE A 162 -4.05 20.32 2.55
C PHE A 162 -3.67 19.33 1.44
N ARG A 163 -2.50 19.58 0.79
CA ARG A 163 -1.92 18.67 -0.22
C ARG A 163 -0.43 18.54 -0.04
N ALA A 164 0.09 17.34 -0.35
CA ALA A 164 1.54 17.08 -0.35
C ALA A 164 2.23 17.74 -1.57
N GLY A 165 3.40 18.27 -1.38
CA GLY A 165 4.16 18.98 -2.40
C GLY A 165 3.86 20.43 -2.37
N PRO A 166 4.16 21.34 -3.35
CA PRO A 166 5.06 21.12 -4.50
C PRO A 166 6.55 21.07 -4.10
N PHE A 167 6.90 21.58 -2.91
CA PHE A 167 8.30 21.58 -2.46
C PHE A 167 8.64 20.29 -1.70
N ARG A 168 9.74 19.66 -2.15
CA ARG A 168 10.29 18.43 -1.56
C ARG A 168 11.81 18.50 -1.54
N ALA A 169 12.44 18.05 -0.46
CA ALA A 169 13.89 18.00 -0.37
C ALA A 169 14.36 16.87 0.55
N VAL A 170 15.36 16.10 0.11
CA VAL A 170 16.03 15.09 0.95
C VAL A 170 16.61 15.74 2.21
N MET A 171 17.16 16.96 2.07
CA MET A 171 17.63 17.77 3.18
C MET A 171 17.21 19.22 2.95
N HIS A 172 16.22 19.67 3.70
CA HIS A 172 15.85 21.07 3.82
C HIS A 172 16.44 21.66 5.10
N ARG A 173 16.72 22.96 5.10
CA ARG A 173 17.14 23.70 6.29
C ARG A 173 16.21 24.88 6.51
N SER A 174 15.70 24.99 7.74
CA SER A 174 14.76 26.04 8.09
C SER A 174 15.44 27.40 8.21
N SER A 175 15.19 28.32 7.29
CA SER A 175 15.66 29.71 7.41
C SER A 175 15.09 30.46 8.61
N ARG A 176 13.96 29.98 9.17
CA ARG A 176 13.27 30.60 10.32
C ARG A 176 13.81 30.14 11.68
N TYR A 177 14.50 29.00 11.74
CA TYR A 177 14.87 28.35 12.99
C TYR A 177 16.34 27.93 12.95
N ASN A 178 17.22 28.93 12.85
CA ASN A 178 18.68 28.76 12.94
C ASN A 178 19.22 27.61 12.06
N ASN A 179 18.80 27.55 10.80
CA ASN A 179 19.19 26.50 9.87
C ASN A 179 18.96 25.05 10.38
N ALA A 180 17.97 24.85 11.25
CA ALA A 180 17.64 23.52 11.75
C ALA A 180 17.43 22.53 10.60
N PRO A 181 18.08 21.34 10.65
CA PRO A 181 17.94 20.34 9.61
C PRO A 181 16.54 19.73 9.62
N MET A 182 16.00 19.56 8.44
CA MET A 182 14.69 18.97 8.17
C MET A 182 14.83 17.91 7.06
N PRO A 183 15.40 16.73 7.37
CA PRO A 183 15.55 15.68 6.37
C PRO A 183 14.20 15.15 5.90
N TRP A 184 14.16 14.69 4.65
CA TRP A 184 12.97 14.08 4.03
C TRP A 184 11.73 14.99 4.05
N SER A 185 11.95 16.27 3.77
CA SER A 185 10.91 17.30 3.84
C SER A 185 9.93 17.22 2.67
N VAL A 186 8.63 17.24 2.99
CA VAL A 186 7.53 17.45 2.06
C VAL A 186 6.68 18.60 2.60
N GLN A 187 6.55 19.67 1.82
CA GLN A 187 5.68 20.80 2.18
C GLN A 187 4.22 20.37 2.08
N ILE A 188 3.37 20.80 3.01
CA ILE A 188 1.92 20.56 2.96
C ILE A 188 1.11 21.85 2.97
N HIS A 189 1.63 22.92 3.58
CA HIS A 189 0.96 24.20 3.63
C HIS A 189 1.93 25.31 4.05
N GLY A 190 2.08 26.38 3.27
CA GLY A 190 2.91 27.53 3.62
C GLY A 190 4.30 27.13 4.12
N HIS A 191 4.57 27.32 5.41
CA HIS A 191 5.83 26.92 6.04
C HIS A 191 5.72 25.63 6.87
N ILE A 192 4.63 24.88 6.72
CA ILE A 192 4.39 23.62 7.41
C ILE A 192 4.86 22.47 6.51
N PHE A 193 5.74 21.65 7.06
CA PHE A 193 6.32 20.48 6.40
C PHE A 193 6.04 19.23 7.23
N VAL A 194 5.92 18.09 6.56
CA VAL A 194 6.18 16.78 7.14
C VAL A 194 7.65 16.47 6.90
N HIS A 195 8.42 16.17 7.95
CA HIS A 195 9.86 15.95 7.83
C HIS A 195 10.41 15.07 8.94
N GLY A 196 11.57 14.49 8.75
CA GLY A 196 12.29 13.73 9.76
C GLY A 196 12.87 14.60 10.87
N PHE A 197 12.84 14.07 12.09
CA PHE A 197 13.51 14.71 13.24
C PHE A 197 13.97 13.65 14.25
N THR A 198 15.05 13.94 14.96
CA THR A 198 15.63 13.01 15.95
C THR A 198 14.83 12.90 17.24
N SER A 199 14.04 13.94 17.57
CA SER A 199 13.19 13.95 18.76
C SER A 199 11.72 14.09 18.35
N VAL A 200 10.95 13.01 18.49
CA VAL A 200 9.54 12.93 18.14
C VAL A 200 8.77 12.39 19.35
N PRO A 201 8.54 13.23 20.39
CA PRO A 201 7.72 12.83 21.53
C PRO A 201 6.26 12.66 21.09
N ASN A 202 5.46 11.96 21.91
CA ASN A 202 4.03 11.73 21.69
C ASN A 202 3.14 12.94 22.05
N TYR A 203 3.70 14.13 22.03
CA TYR A 203 3.00 15.40 22.27
C TYR A 203 3.53 16.48 21.32
N PRO A 204 2.76 17.57 21.10
CA PRO A 204 3.17 18.68 20.26
C PRO A 204 4.42 19.39 20.79
N ALA A 205 5.55 19.34 20.05
CA ALA A 205 6.82 19.94 20.46
C ALA A 205 7.49 20.79 19.36
N SER A 206 6.99 20.76 18.12
CA SER A 206 7.57 21.51 17.01
C SER A 206 7.15 22.99 17.00
N HIS A 207 7.65 23.75 16.03
CA HIS A 207 7.25 25.13 15.80
C HIS A 207 6.09 25.26 14.78
N GLY A 208 5.50 24.14 14.36
CA GLY A 208 4.38 24.07 13.41
C GLY A 208 4.48 22.90 12.43
N CYS A 209 5.68 22.47 12.07
CA CYS A 209 5.88 21.30 11.21
C CYS A 209 5.47 20.00 11.91
N ILE A 210 5.28 18.96 11.12
CA ILE A 210 4.97 17.61 11.57
C ILE A 210 6.24 16.78 11.50
N ARG A 211 6.78 16.41 12.67
CA ARG A 211 7.99 15.62 12.79
C ARG A 211 7.68 14.14 12.72
N LEU A 212 8.44 13.40 11.92
CA LEU A 212 8.43 11.95 11.84
C LEU A 212 9.74 11.36 12.39
N PRO A 213 9.72 10.13 12.93
CA PRO A 213 10.94 9.44 13.35
C PRO A 213 11.93 9.22 12.19
N LEU A 214 13.23 9.22 12.56
CA LEU A 214 14.34 8.79 11.69
C LEU A 214 14.85 7.39 12.03
N ASP A 215 14.47 6.89 13.21
CA ASP A 215 14.57 5.50 13.68
C ASP A 215 13.32 4.69 13.25
N GLU A 216 13.11 3.52 13.80
CA GLU A 216 11.92 2.69 13.57
C GLU A 216 11.66 2.41 12.07
N GLY A 217 12.69 2.10 11.28
CA GLY A 217 12.57 1.90 9.82
C GLY A 217 12.49 3.20 9.02
N ASN A 218 12.75 4.37 9.65
CA ASN A 218 12.76 5.70 9.05
C ASN A 218 11.44 6.08 8.34
N PRO A 219 10.33 6.23 9.09
CA PRO A 219 9.05 6.64 8.53
C PRO A 219 9.10 7.96 7.75
N ALA A 220 10.02 8.86 8.09
CA ALA A 220 10.20 10.11 7.37
C ALA A 220 10.70 9.90 5.94
N LYS A 221 11.71 9.02 5.76
CA LYS A 221 12.19 8.61 4.45
C LYS A 221 11.09 7.88 3.68
N PHE A 222 10.40 6.94 4.34
CA PHE A 222 9.30 6.20 3.72
C PHE A 222 8.20 7.15 3.21
N PHE A 223 7.74 8.08 4.04
CA PHE A 223 6.74 9.08 3.64
C PHE A 223 7.21 9.90 2.43
N PHE A 224 8.46 10.40 2.47
CA PHE A 224 9.05 11.17 1.40
C PHE A 224 9.11 10.39 0.08
N GLU A 225 9.50 9.11 0.13
CA GLU A 225 9.61 8.27 -1.07
C GLU A 225 8.25 7.81 -1.61
N TRP A 226 7.26 7.64 -0.73
CA TRP A 226 5.95 7.13 -1.10
C TRP A 226 4.99 8.22 -1.60
N VAL A 227 4.83 9.33 -0.86
CA VAL A 227 3.78 10.29 -1.15
C VAL A 227 3.97 10.98 -2.50
N LEU A 228 2.94 11.00 -3.32
CA LEU A 228 2.91 11.72 -4.60
C LEU A 228 2.61 13.21 -4.38
N SER A 229 3.02 14.05 -5.33
CA SER A 229 2.57 15.45 -5.36
C SER A 229 1.05 15.50 -5.48
N ASP A 230 0.44 16.51 -4.87
CA ASP A 230 -1.00 16.73 -4.80
C ASP A 230 -1.81 15.67 -4.03
N THR A 231 -1.14 14.69 -3.38
CA THR A 231 -1.84 13.77 -2.47
C THR A 231 -2.59 14.56 -1.39
N PRO A 232 -3.90 14.32 -1.18
CA PRO A 232 -4.68 14.93 -0.13
C PRO A 232 -4.09 14.63 1.26
N VAL A 233 -3.97 15.66 2.10
CA VAL A 233 -3.48 15.58 3.49
C VAL A 233 -4.52 16.21 4.39
N LYS A 234 -5.21 15.41 5.17
CA LYS A 234 -6.19 15.85 6.16
C LYS A 234 -5.54 15.93 7.53
N VAL A 235 -5.56 17.12 8.12
CA VAL A 235 -5.09 17.37 9.50
C VAL A 235 -6.31 17.62 10.39
N LYS A 236 -6.48 16.82 11.44
CA LYS A 236 -7.63 16.86 12.36
C LYS A 236 -7.23 16.79 13.83
#